data_2db8e9847101f85b30afccdb0084ddd6
#
_entry.id   2db8e9847101f85b30afccdb0084ddd6
#
_cell.length_a   1.000
_cell.length_b   1.000
_cell.length_c   1.000
_cell.angle_alpha   90.00
_cell.angle_beta   90.00
_cell.angle_gamma   90.00
#
_symmetry.space_group_name_H-M   'P 1'
#
loop_
_entity.id
_entity.type
_entity.pdbx_description
1 polymer ?
#
loop_
_entity_poly.entity_id
_entity_poly.type
_entity_poly.pdbx_seq_one_letter_code
_entity_poly.pdbx_strand_id
1 'polypeptide(L)'
;RKKKIFASTLLLALGYTKAEIADEFYENEQYTYDAKTEKWKTKFNPENYKAKNFAEEVIDAKTGEVVIKLGDKINFLNAKKLANDGLKEILVSRESLFGKILHRDIKVTDEEEGTFKIGTELNDTVIQQILDANIHSIQISVTNSINKGPYLLTTILNDKNNSKEEAITEVYKMLR
;
A
#
# COMPACT_ATOMS: atom_id res chain seq x y z
N ARG A 1 5.25 24.27 27.15
CA ARG A 1 5.59 23.35 26.07
C ARG A 1 4.33 22.57 25.68
N LYS A 2 3.82 22.75 24.45
CA LYS A 2 2.66 22.01 23.97
C LYS A 2 3.04 20.55 23.75
N LYS A 3 2.34 19.63 24.42
CA LYS A 3 2.46 18.20 24.16
C LYS A 3 1.71 17.87 22.89
N LYS A 4 2.30 17.05 22.03
CA LYS A 4 1.69 16.58 20.77
C LYS A 4 1.40 15.10 20.87
N ILE A 5 0.29 14.70 20.27
CA ILE A 5 -0.14 13.32 20.19
C ILE A 5 -0.48 12.98 18.73
N PHE A 6 -0.24 11.76 18.31
CA PHE A 6 -0.60 11.33 16.97
C PHE A 6 -2.13 11.29 16.80
N ALA A 7 -2.60 11.65 15.60
CA ALA A 7 -4.02 11.51 15.25
C ALA A 7 -4.49 10.05 15.37
N SER A 8 -3.63 9.09 15.03
CA SER A 8 -3.90 7.66 15.19
C SER A 8 -4.16 7.28 16.65
N THR A 9 -3.44 7.89 17.62
CA THR A 9 -3.65 7.63 19.04
C THR A 9 -5.06 8.01 19.46
N LEU A 10 -5.58 9.14 18.98
CA LEU A 10 -6.94 9.56 19.25
C LEU A 10 -7.98 8.58 18.67
N LEU A 11 -7.75 8.12 17.45
CA LEU A 11 -8.62 7.14 16.78
C LEU A 11 -8.60 5.78 17.50
N LEU A 12 -7.42 5.33 17.93
CA LEU A 12 -7.29 4.11 18.74
C LEU A 12 -8.04 4.25 20.07
N ALA A 13 -7.92 5.40 20.72
CA ALA A 13 -8.63 5.67 21.99
C ALA A 13 -10.15 5.65 21.80
N LEU A 14 -10.64 6.01 20.61
CA LEU A 14 -12.06 5.92 20.24
C LEU A 14 -12.52 4.49 19.92
N GLY A 15 -11.60 3.54 19.86
CA GLY A 15 -11.90 2.13 19.64
C GLY A 15 -11.59 1.58 18.25
N TYR A 16 -11.00 2.37 17.37
CA TYR A 16 -10.53 1.87 16.06
C TYR A 16 -9.25 1.04 16.21
N THR A 17 -9.13 -0.02 15.43
CA THR A 17 -7.84 -0.70 15.25
C THR A 17 -7.03 0.00 14.15
N LYS A 18 -5.73 -0.26 14.09
CA LYS A 18 -4.88 0.28 13.02
C LYS A 18 -5.36 -0.17 11.63
N ALA A 19 -5.80 -1.43 11.51
CA ALA A 19 -6.38 -1.97 10.29
C ALA A 19 -7.67 -1.23 9.89
N GLU A 20 -8.55 -0.98 10.84
CA GLU A 20 -9.79 -0.22 10.59
C GLU A 20 -9.52 1.22 10.18
N ILE A 21 -8.50 1.86 10.78
CA ILE A 21 -8.07 3.21 10.38
C ILE A 21 -7.58 3.21 8.92
N ALA A 22 -6.76 2.24 8.55
CA ALA A 22 -6.28 2.13 7.18
C ALA A 22 -7.45 1.94 6.20
N ASP A 23 -8.41 1.08 6.53
CA ASP A 23 -9.59 0.83 5.68
C ASP A 23 -10.48 2.05 5.54
N GLU A 24 -10.66 2.83 6.61
CA GLU A 24 -11.54 4.00 6.61
C GLU A 24 -10.99 5.13 5.73
N PHE A 25 -9.68 5.34 5.75
CA PHE A 25 -9.05 6.48 5.07
C PHE A 25 -8.39 6.15 3.74
N TYR A 26 -8.14 4.88 3.43
CA TYR A 26 -7.45 4.46 2.22
C TYR A 26 -8.15 3.28 1.56
N GLU A 27 -8.26 3.35 0.24
CA GLU A 27 -8.56 2.18 -0.57
C GLU A 27 -7.31 1.30 -0.65
N ASN A 28 -7.48 0.02 -0.89
CA ASN A 28 -6.36 -0.90 -1.04
C ASN A 28 -6.37 -1.59 -2.40
N GLU A 29 -5.19 -2.00 -2.84
CA GLU A 29 -4.97 -2.83 -4.01
C GLU A 29 -4.22 -4.08 -3.59
N GLN A 30 -4.60 -5.22 -4.15
CA GLN A 30 -3.92 -6.48 -3.91
C GLN A 30 -2.93 -6.78 -5.03
N TYR A 31 -1.72 -7.14 -4.65
CA TYR A 31 -0.68 -7.61 -5.56
C TYR A 31 -0.33 -9.06 -5.24
N THR A 32 -0.29 -9.88 -6.27
CA THR A 32 0.05 -11.30 -6.17
C THR A 32 1.28 -11.60 -7.00
N TYR A 33 2.27 -12.24 -6.41
CA TYR A 33 3.49 -12.61 -7.10
C TYR A 33 3.26 -13.77 -8.07
N ASP A 34 3.71 -13.59 -9.31
CA ASP A 34 3.73 -14.62 -10.33
C ASP A 34 5.15 -15.16 -10.51
N ALA A 35 5.38 -16.36 -10.01
CA ALA A 35 6.70 -17.00 -10.07
C ALA A 35 7.17 -17.30 -11.50
N LYS A 36 6.27 -17.49 -12.44
CA LYS A 36 6.62 -17.78 -13.84
C LYS A 36 7.28 -16.60 -14.54
N THR A 37 6.74 -15.41 -14.30
CA THR A 37 7.24 -14.16 -14.93
C THR A 37 8.11 -13.35 -14.00
N GLU A 38 8.16 -13.71 -12.71
CA GLU A 38 8.82 -12.94 -11.64
C GLU A 38 8.27 -11.51 -11.54
N LYS A 39 7.00 -11.33 -11.88
CA LYS A 39 6.28 -10.06 -11.84
C LYS A 39 5.11 -10.13 -10.86
N TRP A 40 4.54 -8.97 -10.57
CA TRP A 40 3.43 -8.85 -9.66
C TRP A 40 2.13 -8.59 -10.43
N LYS A 41 1.12 -9.41 -10.15
CA LYS A 41 -0.21 -9.29 -10.75
C LYS A 41 -1.10 -8.44 -9.87
N THR A 42 -1.79 -7.49 -10.48
CA THR A 42 -2.81 -6.67 -9.82
C THR A 42 -3.94 -6.33 -10.78
N LYS A 43 -5.05 -5.89 -10.21
CA LYS A 43 -6.17 -5.41 -10.99
C LYS A 43 -5.81 -4.11 -11.69
N PHE A 44 -6.12 -3.99 -12.98
CA PHE A 44 -5.94 -2.75 -13.72
C PHE A 44 -6.96 -1.71 -13.28
N ASN A 45 -6.49 -0.55 -12.81
CA ASN A 45 -7.33 0.55 -12.38
C ASN A 45 -6.95 1.83 -13.13
N PRO A 46 -7.80 2.32 -14.05
CA PRO A 46 -7.55 3.55 -14.81
C PRO A 46 -7.35 4.79 -13.92
N GLU A 47 -7.94 4.79 -12.71
CA GLU A 47 -7.82 5.90 -11.77
C GLU A 47 -6.36 6.17 -11.36
N ASN A 48 -5.50 5.16 -11.40
CA ASN A 48 -4.09 5.29 -11.07
C ASN A 48 -3.30 6.14 -12.08
N TYR A 49 -3.89 6.45 -13.22
CA TYR A 49 -3.24 7.20 -14.32
C TYR A 49 -3.70 8.65 -14.44
N LYS A 50 -4.53 9.14 -13.53
CA LYS A 50 -5.03 10.52 -13.56
C LYS A 50 -3.93 11.59 -13.52
N ALA A 51 -2.86 11.34 -12.79
CA ALA A 51 -1.78 12.28 -12.59
C ALA A 51 -0.44 11.83 -13.18
N LYS A 52 -0.40 10.68 -13.86
CA LYS A 52 0.84 10.14 -14.41
C LYS A 52 0.99 10.50 -15.88
N ASN A 53 2.16 11.05 -16.20
CA ASN A 53 2.55 11.34 -17.59
C ASN A 53 3.47 10.27 -18.18
N PHE A 54 4.06 9.40 -17.34
CA PHE A 54 4.94 8.33 -17.76
C PHE A 54 4.46 7.01 -17.19
N ALA A 55 4.48 6.01 -18.03
CA ALA A 55 4.12 4.66 -17.64
C ALA A 55 5.35 3.79 -17.50
N GLU A 56 5.29 2.88 -16.56
CA GLU A 56 6.16 1.73 -16.48
C GLU A 56 5.65 0.67 -17.45
N GLU A 57 6.49 -0.31 -17.76
CA GLU A 57 6.05 -1.44 -18.58
C GLU A 57 4.90 -2.18 -17.88
N VAL A 58 3.79 -2.33 -18.58
CA VAL A 58 2.60 -3.01 -18.09
C VAL A 58 2.22 -4.11 -19.09
N ILE A 59 2.06 -5.31 -18.57
CA ILE A 59 1.73 -6.50 -19.35
C ILE A 59 0.31 -6.94 -19.00
N ASP A 60 -0.47 -7.30 -20.01
CA ASP A 60 -1.76 -7.95 -19.80
C ASP A 60 -1.53 -9.33 -19.18
N ALA A 61 -2.05 -9.56 -17.97
CA ALA A 61 -1.86 -10.82 -17.26
C ALA A 61 -2.51 -12.01 -17.97
N LYS A 62 -3.53 -11.76 -18.78
CA LYS A 62 -4.25 -12.81 -19.52
C LYS A 62 -3.54 -13.22 -20.80
N THR A 63 -3.04 -12.26 -21.57
CA THR A 63 -2.46 -12.50 -22.89
C THR A 63 -0.94 -12.56 -22.89
N GLY A 64 -0.28 -11.96 -21.89
CA GLY A 64 1.17 -11.83 -21.83
C GLY A 64 1.72 -10.72 -22.73
N GLU A 65 0.86 -9.93 -23.37
CA GLU A 65 1.27 -8.84 -24.25
C GLU A 65 1.56 -7.57 -23.47
N VAL A 66 2.57 -6.82 -23.93
CA VAL A 66 2.88 -5.51 -23.38
C VAL A 66 1.83 -4.52 -23.87
N VAL A 67 1.03 -3.98 -22.96
CA VAL A 67 -0.04 -3.02 -23.26
C VAL A 67 0.38 -1.58 -23.08
N ILE A 68 1.37 -1.35 -22.20
CA ILE A 68 1.98 -0.04 -21.97
C ILE A 68 3.48 -0.26 -21.94
N LYS A 69 4.20 0.46 -22.80
CA LYS A 69 5.66 0.37 -22.88
C LYS A 69 6.32 1.34 -21.91
N LEU A 70 7.52 1.00 -21.48
CA LEU A 70 8.32 1.88 -20.64
C LEU A 70 8.52 3.24 -21.33
N GLY A 71 8.20 4.32 -20.61
CA GLY A 71 8.32 5.69 -21.12
C GLY A 71 7.13 6.18 -21.95
N ASP A 72 6.13 5.35 -22.19
CA ASP A 72 4.91 5.79 -22.87
C ASP A 72 4.20 6.85 -22.03
N LYS A 73 3.65 7.84 -22.71
CA LYS A 73 2.73 8.80 -22.09
C LYS A 73 1.34 8.18 -22.03
N ILE A 74 0.81 8.06 -20.85
CA ILE A 74 -0.54 7.57 -20.64
C ILE A 74 -1.32 8.57 -19.77
N ASN A 75 -2.58 8.74 -20.10
CA ASN A 75 -3.52 9.55 -19.33
C ASN A 75 -4.74 8.71 -18.94
N PHE A 76 -5.60 9.29 -18.13
CA PHE A 76 -6.81 8.63 -17.65
C PHE A 76 -7.73 8.14 -18.79
N LEU A 77 -7.86 8.92 -19.85
CA LEU A 77 -8.71 8.54 -20.98
C LEU A 77 -8.17 7.32 -21.72
N ASN A 78 -6.86 7.28 -21.94
CA ASN A 78 -6.21 6.13 -22.57
C ASN A 78 -6.29 4.88 -21.68
N ALA A 79 -6.10 5.03 -20.37
CA ALA A 79 -6.25 3.93 -19.42
C ALA A 79 -7.69 3.41 -19.39
N LYS A 80 -8.67 4.30 -19.36
CA LYS A 80 -10.09 3.93 -19.40
C LYS A 80 -10.45 3.19 -20.69
N LYS A 81 -9.88 3.59 -21.82
CA LYS A 81 -10.05 2.88 -23.10
C LYS A 81 -9.50 1.46 -23.03
N LEU A 82 -8.30 1.27 -22.47
CA LEU A 82 -7.73 -0.06 -22.28
C LEU A 82 -8.62 -0.96 -21.40
N ALA A 83 -9.17 -0.40 -20.32
CA ALA A 83 -10.11 -1.14 -19.46
C ALA A 83 -11.39 -1.51 -20.20
N ASN A 84 -11.95 -0.61 -21.01
CA ASN A 84 -13.14 -0.88 -21.81
C ASN A 84 -12.88 -1.91 -22.90
N ASP A 85 -11.65 -1.97 -23.42
CA ASP A 85 -11.24 -2.97 -24.43
C ASP A 85 -10.96 -4.36 -23.82
N GLY A 86 -11.11 -4.52 -22.51
CA GLY A 86 -11.05 -5.81 -21.82
C GLY A 86 -9.83 -6.05 -20.94
N LEU A 87 -8.99 -5.06 -20.74
CA LEU A 87 -7.85 -5.16 -19.82
C LEU A 87 -8.35 -5.18 -18.37
N LYS A 88 -8.21 -6.30 -17.67
CA LYS A 88 -8.70 -6.48 -16.29
C LYS A 88 -7.58 -6.60 -15.27
N GLU A 89 -6.57 -7.42 -15.56
CA GLU A 89 -5.44 -7.68 -14.70
C GLU A 89 -4.14 -7.44 -15.45
N ILE A 90 -3.15 -6.93 -14.74
CA ILE A 90 -1.85 -6.58 -15.30
C ILE A 90 -0.73 -7.20 -14.50
N LEU A 91 0.41 -7.41 -15.15
CA LEU A 91 1.68 -7.75 -14.53
C LEU A 91 2.59 -6.53 -14.56
N VAL A 92 3.14 -6.22 -13.41
CA VAL A 92 4.07 -5.09 -13.22
C VAL A 92 5.38 -5.57 -12.63
N SER A 93 6.45 -4.83 -12.86
CA SER A 93 7.75 -5.17 -12.30
C SER A 93 7.79 -4.98 -10.79
N ARG A 94 8.77 -5.61 -10.15
CA ARG A 94 9.05 -5.42 -8.72
C ARG A 94 9.29 -3.94 -8.39
N GLU A 95 10.00 -3.26 -9.25
CA GLU A 95 10.35 -1.84 -9.10
C GLU A 95 9.11 -0.93 -9.06
N SER A 96 8.04 -1.36 -9.70
CA SER A 96 6.75 -0.65 -9.65
C SER A 96 6.14 -0.59 -8.26
N LEU A 97 6.55 -1.48 -7.36
CA LEU A 97 6.09 -1.52 -5.98
C LEU A 97 6.90 -0.61 -5.05
N PHE A 98 8.07 -0.14 -5.49
CA PHE A 98 8.92 0.70 -4.65
C PHE A 98 8.21 2.01 -4.28
N GLY A 99 8.24 2.36 -3.01
CA GLY A 99 7.57 3.55 -2.50
C GLY A 99 6.09 3.36 -2.16
N LYS A 100 5.49 2.22 -2.50
CA LYS A 100 4.12 1.90 -2.09
C LYS A 100 4.09 1.51 -0.62
N ILE A 101 2.94 1.69 0.02
CA ILE A 101 2.78 1.57 1.46
C ILE A 101 1.90 0.38 1.79
N LEU A 102 2.34 -0.46 2.73
CA LEU A 102 1.57 -1.60 3.20
C LEU A 102 0.26 -1.18 3.87
N HIS A 103 -0.82 -1.84 3.48
CA HIS A 103 -2.17 -1.63 4.02
C HIS A 103 -2.51 -2.62 5.14
N ARG A 104 -1.73 -3.69 5.28
CA ARG A 104 -1.87 -4.71 6.32
C ARG A 104 -0.51 -5.17 6.81
N ASP A 105 -0.47 -5.60 8.06
CA ASP A 105 0.73 -6.21 8.63
C ASP A 105 1.08 -7.49 7.86
N ILE A 106 2.37 -7.71 7.64
CA ILE A 106 2.89 -8.94 7.04
C ILE A 106 3.89 -9.56 8.01
N LYS A 107 3.56 -10.74 8.51
CA LYS A 107 4.41 -11.49 9.42
C LYS A 107 5.34 -12.39 8.63
N VAL A 108 6.65 -12.07 8.61
CA VAL A 108 7.65 -12.85 7.88
C VAL A 108 8.37 -13.88 8.75
N THR A 109 8.34 -13.71 10.07
CA THR A 109 8.87 -14.66 11.05
C THR A 109 7.91 -14.82 12.22
N ASP A 110 8.12 -15.81 13.07
CA ASP A 110 7.30 -16.00 14.28
C ASP A 110 7.61 -14.98 15.38
N GLU A 111 8.70 -14.25 15.25
CA GLU A 111 9.07 -13.17 16.16
C GLU A 111 8.34 -11.88 15.82
N GLU A 112 8.00 -11.11 16.84
CA GLU A 112 7.30 -9.82 16.67
C GLU A 112 8.12 -8.84 15.83
N GLU A 113 9.44 -8.84 15.97
CA GLU A 113 10.37 -8.02 15.20
C GLU A 113 10.41 -8.38 13.72
N GLY A 114 9.92 -9.57 13.35
CA GLY A 114 9.83 -10.02 11.95
C GLY A 114 8.54 -9.64 11.26
N THR A 115 7.78 -8.69 11.81
CA THR A 115 6.53 -8.22 11.20
C THR A 115 6.73 -6.86 10.54
N PHE A 116 6.41 -6.78 9.23
CA PHE A 116 6.25 -5.51 8.56
C PHE A 116 4.86 -4.97 8.83
N LYS A 117 4.78 -3.84 9.50
CA LYS A 117 3.51 -3.25 9.95
C LYS A 117 2.87 -2.37 8.89
N ILE A 118 1.56 -2.10 9.06
CA ILE A 118 0.83 -1.11 8.27
C ILE A 118 1.61 0.20 8.24
N GLY A 119 1.76 0.79 7.06
CA GLY A 119 2.52 2.03 6.87
C GLY A 119 3.96 1.80 6.42
N THR A 120 4.45 0.56 6.41
CA THR A 120 5.80 0.26 5.90
C THR A 120 5.89 0.57 4.41
N GLU A 121 6.90 1.35 4.04
CA GLU A 121 7.21 1.64 2.64
C GLU A 121 7.97 0.47 2.02
N LEU A 122 7.52 0.03 0.85
CA LEU A 122 8.15 -1.07 0.14
C LEU A 122 9.44 -0.62 -0.56
N ASN A 123 10.45 -1.46 -0.42
CA ASN A 123 11.69 -1.36 -1.17
C ASN A 123 12.14 -2.78 -1.54
N ASP A 124 13.26 -2.90 -2.24
CA ASP A 124 13.75 -4.19 -2.71
C ASP A 124 14.00 -5.17 -1.55
N THR A 125 14.58 -4.70 -0.46
CA THR A 125 14.88 -5.52 0.73
C THR A 125 13.61 -6.06 1.38
N VAL A 126 12.60 -5.21 1.59
CA VAL A 126 11.32 -5.60 2.19
C VAL A 126 10.60 -6.63 1.29
N ILE A 127 10.55 -6.38 -0.01
CA ILE A 127 9.91 -7.30 -0.97
C ILE A 127 10.63 -8.64 -0.97
N GLN A 128 11.96 -8.65 -0.97
CA GLN A 128 12.73 -9.89 -0.93
C GLN A 128 12.47 -10.70 0.34
N GLN A 129 12.43 -10.06 1.49
CA GLN A 129 12.12 -10.73 2.76
C GLN A 129 10.70 -11.32 2.77
N ILE A 130 9.73 -10.62 2.18
CA ILE A 130 8.36 -11.13 2.03
C ILE A 130 8.34 -12.38 1.16
N LEU A 131 9.04 -12.37 0.03
CA LEU A 131 9.13 -13.51 -0.88
C LEU A 131 9.89 -14.69 -0.25
N ASP A 132 10.97 -14.43 0.48
CA ASP A 132 11.74 -15.44 1.19
C ASP A 132 10.92 -16.13 2.29
N ALA A 133 9.94 -15.44 2.87
CA ALA A 133 8.97 -16.01 3.81
C ALA A 133 7.83 -16.77 3.10
N ASN A 134 7.92 -16.97 1.80
CA ASN A 134 6.93 -17.65 0.97
C ASN A 134 5.54 -16.97 0.98
N ILE A 135 5.54 -15.65 1.12
CA ILE A 135 4.32 -14.83 1.06
C ILE A 135 4.23 -14.23 -0.33
N HIS A 136 3.17 -14.57 -1.07
CA HIS A 136 2.99 -14.19 -2.47
C HIS A 136 1.84 -13.23 -2.71
N SER A 137 1.19 -12.74 -1.66
CA SER A 137 0.09 -11.78 -1.76
C SER A 137 0.25 -10.68 -0.73
N ILE A 138 0.15 -9.44 -1.18
CA ILE A 138 0.26 -8.26 -0.32
C ILE A 138 -0.85 -7.26 -0.65
N GLN A 139 -1.24 -6.48 0.35
CA GLN A 139 -2.18 -5.39 0.20
C GLN A 139 -1.46 -4.05 0.34
N ILE A 140 -1.72 -3.17 -0.60
CA ILE A 140 -1.09 -1.86 -0.70
C ILE A 140 -2.16 -0.77 -0.56
N SER A 141 -1.89 0.24 0.26
CA SER A 141 -2.77 1.41 0.34
C SER A 141 -2.63 2.28 -0.90
N VAL A 142 -3.76 2.71 -1.45
CA VAL A 142 -3.77 3.64 -2.58
C VAL A 142 -3.50 5.04 -2.06
N THR A 143 -2.36 5.59 -2.44
CA THR A 143 -1.95 6.96 -2.10
C THR A 143 -1.73 7.76 -3.38
N ASN A 144 -1.93 9.06 -3.31
CA ASN A 144 -1.60 9.96 -4.40
C ASN A 144 -0.93 11.23 -3.86
N SER A 145 -0.28 11.96 -4.73
CA SER A 145 0.47 13.16 -4.37
C SER A 145 -0.41 14.40 -4.11
N ILE A 146 -1.69 14.31 -4.42
CA ILE A 146 -2.60 15.47 -4.40
C ILE A 146 -3.51 15.46 -3.18
N ASN A 147 -4.27 14.37 -2.97
CA ASN A 147 -5.35 14.33 -1.97
C ASN A 147 -5.17 13.25 -0.89
N LYS A 148 -4.41 12.20 -1.15
CA LYS A 148 -4.23 11.06 -0.24
C LYS A 148 -2.75 10.69 -0.09
N GLY A 149 -1.99 11.59 0.51
CA GLY A 149 -0.62 11.29 0.88
C GLY A 149 -0.54 10.24 2.00
N PRO A 150 0.64 9.66 2.24
CA PRO A 150 0.83 8.57 3.22
C PRO A 150 0.89 9.06 4.67
N TYR A 151 0.45 10.26 4.97
CA TYR A 151 0.64 10.92 6.27
C TYR A 151 0.04 10.14 7.43
N LEU A 152 -1.22 9.69 7.30
CA LEU A 152 -1.88 8.93 8.36
C LEU A 152 -1.26 7.54 8.50
N LEU A 153 -0.86 6.91 7.40
CA LEU A 153 -0.18 5.60 7.41
C LEU A 153 1.18 5.70 8.11
N THR A 154 1.94 6.76 7.85
CA THR A 154 3.20 7.04 8.54
C THR A 154 2.98 7.27 10.02
N THR A 155 1.92 7.99 10.37
CA THR A 155 1.51 8.21 11.76
C THR A 155 1.17 6.91 12.47
N ILE A 156 0.39 6.03 11.81
CA ILE A 156 0.06 4.69 12.33
C ILE A 156 1.32 3.86 12.57
N LEU A 157 2.25 3.87 11.62
CA LEU A 157 3.50 3.12 11.72
C LEU A 157 4.35 3.58 12.92
N ASN A 158 4.40 4.87 13.18
CA ASN A 158 5.19 5.48 14.25
C ASN A 158 4.46 5.49 15.61
N ASP A 159 3.18 5.16 15.65
CA ASP A 159 2.39 5.12 16.87
C ASP A 159 2.74 3.86 17.67
N LYS A 160 3.24 4.05 18.88
CA LYS A 160 3.61 2.96 19.78
C LYS A 160 2.41 2.26 20.41
N ASN A 161 1.25 2.89 20.36
CA ASN A 161 0.04 2.32 20.93
C ASN A 161 -0.53 1.25 19.99
N ASN A 162 -0.81 0.06 20.51
CA ASN A 162 -1.37 -1.05 19.74
C ASN A 162 -2.79 -1.43 20.17
N SER A 163 -3.31 -0.78 21.22
CA SER A 163 -4.65 -1.04 21.75
C SER A 163 -5.34 0.25 22.15
N LYS A 164 -6.67 0.15 22.27
CA LYS A 164 -7.51 1.23 22.79
C LYS A 164 -7.08 1.67 24.21
N GLU A 165 -6.76 0.70 25.05
CA GLU A 165 -6.38 0.95 26.46
C GLU A 165 -5.06 1.72 26.55
N GLU A 166 -4.06 1.34 25.75
CA GLU A 166 -2.78 2.06 25.69
C GLU A 166 -2.98 3.50 25.19
N ALA A 167 -3.80 3.67 24.15
CA ALA A 167 -4.11 4.98 23.59
C ALA A 167 -4.85 5.88 24.58
N ILE A 168 -5.82 5.35 25.29
CA ILE A 168 -6.54 6.08 26.34
C ILE A 168 -5.58 6.52 27.43
N THR A 169 -4.67 5.67 27.86
CA THR A 169 -3.67 5.99 28.88
C THR A 169 -2.78 7.15 28.43
N GLU A 170 -2.32 7.14 27.18
CA GLU A 170 -1.50 8.23 26.64
C GLU A 170 -2.28 9.55 26.57
N VAL A 171 -3.51 9.52 26.07
CA VAL A 171 -4.38 10.71 26.03
C VAL A 171 -4.60 11.25 27.43
N TYR A 172 -4.87 10.40 28.40
CA TYR A 172 -5.06 10.81 29.78
C TYR A 172 -3.83 11.48 30.38
N LYS A 173 -2.64 10.93 30.13
CA LYS A 173 -1.38 11.53 30.56
C LYS A 173 -1.13 12.89 29.92
N MET A 174 -1.55 13.07 28.69
CA MET A 174 -1.41 14.35 27.99
C MET A 174 -2.33 15.42 28.55
N LEU A 175 -3.53 15.05 29.00
CA LEU A 175 -4.52 15.97 29.56
C LEU A 175 -4.23 16.38 31.01
N ARG A 176 -3.30 15.72 31.66
CA ARG A 176 -2.79 16.09 32.99
C ARG A 176 -1.76 17.20 32.85
#